data_36a92917a6758afd209344589a68e94c
#
_entry.id   36a92917a6758afd209344589a68e94c
#
_cell.length_a   1.000
_cell.length_b   1.000
_cell.length_c   1.000
_cell.angle_alpha   90.00
_cell.angle_beta   90.00
_cell.angle_gamma   90.00
#
_symmetry.space_group_name_H-M   'P 1'
#
loop_
_entity.id
_entity.type
_entity.pdbx_description
1 polymer ?
#
loop_
_entity_poly.entity_id
_entity_poly.type
_entity_poly.pdbx_seq_one_letter_code
_entity_poly.pdbx_strand_id
1 'polypeptide(L)'
;LIAEGFLSGWIDSAGNLRKDASPSIRDVWDDTRQRNVPAIIYAYDGNVPLYFTQDDIGEFLTCKAAAHTMVATLLESVNVSPSEIGAFYLAGGFGTHYDLESAITVGLYPDLPREKFKILGNSSLAGAKRLLLDTGCRARLDQIRALATYVQFGEMEKFVENMQAARFLPHTDASRYPSVMRRLRERGKTFPPGKLAAERSGAD
;
A
#
# COMPACT_ATOMS: atom_id res chain seq x y z
N LEU A 1 -9.53 -6.67 4.56
CA LEU A 1 -10.82 -6.14 4.12
C LEU A 1 -10.69 -5.45 2.75
N ILE A 2 -9.91 -4.34 2.61
CA ILE A 2 -9.80 -3.54 1.36
C ILE A 2 -9.31 -4.39 0.18
N ALA A 3 -8.24 -5.18 0.37
CA ALA A 3 -7.71 -6.06 -0.66
C ALA A 3 -8.75 -7.04 -1.20
N GLU A 4 -9.53 -7.66 -0.32
CA GLU A 4 -10.60 -8.59 -0.70
C GLU A 4 -11.77 -7.85 -1.34
N GLY A 5 -12.15 -6.69 -0.82
CA GLY A 5 -13.16 -5.82 -1.42
C GLY A 5 -12.81 -5.41 -2.85
N PHE A 6 -11.52 -5.12 -3.11
CA PHE A 6 -11.03 -4.83 -4.46
C PHE A 6 -11.07 -6.08 -5.37
N LEU A 7 -10.56 -7.23 -4.90
CA LEU A 7 -10.55 -8.47 -5.68
C LEU A 7 -11.98 -8.99 -5.97
N SER A 8 -12.93 -8.74 -5.08
CA SER A 8 -14.34 -9.13 -5.24
C SER A 8 -15.14 -8.12 -6.07
N GLY A 9 -14.56 -6.95 -6.37
CA GLY A 9 -15.22 -5.88 -7.10
C GLY A 9 -16.21 -5.06 -6.28
N TRP A 10 -16.13 -5.13 -4.94
CA TRP A 10 -16.88 -4.27 -4.03
C TRP A 10 -16.29 -2.85 -3.98
N ILE A 11 -14.98 -2.76 -4.18
CA ILE A 11 -14.21 -1.52 -4.28
C ILE A 11 -13.63 -1.47 -5.70
N ASP A 12 -13.79 -0.35 -6.38
CA ASP A 12 -13.17 -0.13 -7.69
C ASP A 12 -11.68 0.27 -7.56
N SER A 13 -10.99 0.41 -8.69
CA SER A 13 -9.58 0.81 -8.70
C SER A 13 -9.32 2.21 -8.14
N ALA A 14 -10.30 3.10 -8.15
CA ALA A 14 -10.20 4.43 -7.56
C ALA A 14 -10.53 4.43 -6.05
N GLY A 15 -10.91 3.27 -5.48
CA GLY A 15 -11.26 3.13 -4.09
C GLY A 15 -12.73 3.42 -3.76
N ASN A 16 -13.60 3.52 -4.76
CA ASN A 16 -15.01 3.78 -4.52
C ASN A 16 -15.76 2.48 -4.22
N LEU A 17 -16.66 2.55 -3.25
CA LEU A 17 -17.59 1.47 -2.92
C LEU A 17 -18.69 1.34 -3.98
N ARG A 18 -18.91 0.13 -4.45
CA ARG A 18 -19.98 -0.20 -5.38
C ARG A 18 -21.18 -0.74 -4.62
N LYS A 19 -22.17 0.13 -4.39
CA LYS A 19 -23.37 -0.19 -3.58
C LYS A 19 -24.17 -1.37 -4.13
N ASP A 20 -24.10 -1.60 -5.43
CA ASP A 20 -24.78 -2.71 -6.14
C ASP A 20 -24.05 -4.06 -6.00
N ALA A 21 -22.81 -4.05 -5.52
CA ALA A 21 -21.97 -5.25 -5.49
C ALA A 21 -22.31 -6.22 -4.35
N SER A 22 -22.88 -5.73 -3.24
CA SER A 22 -23.22 -6.57 -2.07
C SER A 22 -24.22 -5.88 -1.14
N PRO A 23 -25.16 -6.66 -0.53
CA PRO A 23 -26.03 -6.15 0.53
C PRO A 23 -25.31 -5.66 1.79
N SER A 24 -24.04 -6.07 1.96
CA SER A 24 -23.18 -5.57 3.06
C SER A 24 -22.69 -4.16 2.83
N ILE A 25 -22.88 -3.59 1.62
CA ILE A 25 -22.51 -2.22 1.31
C ILE A 25 -23.77 -1.36 1.37
N ARG A 26 -23.86 -0.52 2.38
CA ARG A 26 -24.99 0.38 2.60
C ARG A 26 -24.57 1.66 3.30
N ASP A 27 -25.45 2.66 3.30
CA ASP A 27 -25.19 3.88 4.03
C ASP A 27 -25.36 3.64 5.52
N VAL A 28 -24.41 4.17 6.31
CA VAL A 28 -24.43 4.22 7.76
C VAL A 28 -24.35 5.67 8.22
N TRP A 29 -24.95 5.96 9.37
CA TRP A 29 -24.79 7.28 10.00
C TRP A 29 -23.39 7.41 10.61
N ASP A 30 -22.65 8.42 10.22
CA ASP A 30 -21.33 8.75 10.79
C ASP A 30 -21.50 9.90 11.79
N ASP A 31 -21.38 9.58 13.07
CA ASP A 31 -21.53 10.55 14.16
C ASP A 31 -20.43 11.62 14.14
N THR A 32 -19.25 11.29 13.66
CA THR A 32 -18.12 12.23 13.58
C THR A 32 -18.35 13.26 12.48
N ARG A 33 -18.86 12.81 11.33
CA ARG A 33 -19.08 13.65 10.15
C ARG A 33 -20.50 14.19 10.04
N GLN A 34 -21.41 13.76 10.94
CA GLN A 34 -22.83 14.15 11.02
C GLN A 34 -23.55 13.97 9.67
N ARG A 35 -23.30 12.85 8.98
CA ARG A 35 -23.92 12.52 7.70
C ARG A 35 -23.99 11.02 7.45
N ASN A 36 -24.86 10.62 6.52
CA ASN A 36 -24.82 9.26 6.00
C ASN A 36 -23.63 9.09 5.04
N VAL A 37 -22.87 8.01 5.23
CA VAL A 37 -21.72 7.64 4.40
C VAL A 37 -21.85 6.19 3.94
N PRO A 38 -21.46 5.86 2.69
CA PRO A 38 -21.36 4.48 2.26
C PRO A 38 -20.33 3.72 3.10
N ALA A 39 -20.66 2.48 3.48
CA ALA A 39 -19.77 1.64 4.30
C ALA A 39 -19.92 0.17 3.95
N ILE A 40 -18.86 -0.60 4.19
CA ILE A 40 -18.89 -2.07 4.21
C ILE A 40 -19.13 -2.52 5.64
N ILE A 41 -20.24 -3.22 5.90
CA ILE A 41 -20.47 -3.89 7.17
C ILE A 41 -19.81 -5.26 7.09
N TYR A 42 -18.81 -5.49 7.92
CA TYR A 42 -18.01 -6.72 7.88
C TYR A 42 -18.25 -7.64 9.09
N ALA A 43 -18.87 -7.14 10.16
CA ALA A 43 -19.19 -7.92 11.34
C ALA A 43 -20.26 -7.21 12.17
N TYR A 44 -20.73 -7.87 13.24
CA TYR A 44 -21.60 -7.32 14.27
C TYR A 44 -21.05 -7.67 15.66
N ASP A 45 -21.12 -6.72 16.56
CA ASP A 45 -20.95 -6.95 18.00
C ASP A 45 -22.33 -6.85 18.65
N GLY A 46 -22.94 -8.00 18.93
CA GLY A 46 -24.35 -8.05 19.26
C GLY A 46 -25.22 -7.49 18.10
N ASN A 47 -25.89 -6.38 18.35
CA ASN A 47 -26.71 -5.68 17.34
C ASN A 47 -25.99 -4.46 16.72
N VAL A 48 -24.77 -4.16 17.14
CA VAL A 48 -24.01 -3.02 16.65
C VAL A 48 -23.20 -3.42 15.40
N PRO A 49 -23.42 -2.79 14.23
CA PRO A 49 -22.62 -3.11 13.06
C PRO A 49 -21.19 -2.59 13.20
N LEU A 50 -20.23 -3.42 12.86
CA LEU A 50 -18.85 -3.03 12.65
C LEU A 50 -18.66 -2.76 11.17
N TYR A 51 -18.24 -1.56 10.82
CA TYR A 51 -18.17 -1.12 9.44
C TYR A 51 -16.90 -0.34 9.12
N PHE A 52 -16.62 -0.24 7.83
CA PHE A 52 -15.52 0.54 7.26
C PHE A 52 -16.08 1.45 6.17
N THR A 53 -15.94 2.76 6.37
CA THR A 53 -16.62 3.75 5.52
C THR A 53 -15.84 4.03 4.23
N GLN A 54 -16.53 4.68 3.27
CA GLN A 54 -15.88 5.22 2.07
C GLN A 54 -14.78 6.22 2.42
N ASP A 55 -14.97 7.03 3.47
CA ASP A 55 -13.98 8.02 3.89
C ASP A 55 -12.74 7.33 4.49
N ASP A 56 -12.92 6.25 5.27
CA ASP A 56 -11.81 5.46 5.81
C ASP A 56 -10.98 4.80 4.69
N ILE A 57 -11.64 4.35 3.62
CA ILE A 57 -10.95 3.86 2.41
C ILE A 57 -10.12 4.99 1.79
N GLY A 58 -10.65 6.19 1.68
CA GLY A 58 -9.94 7.37 1.16
C GLY A 58 -8.69 7.72 1.97
N GLU A 59 -8.80 7.68 3.29
CA GLU A 59 -7.66 7.89 4.21
C GLU A 59 -6.61 6.80 4.06
N PHE A 60 -7.04 5.52 4.03
CA PHE A 60 -6.14 4.40 3.76
C PHE A 60 -5.39 4.56 2.44
N LEU A 61 -6.08 4.93 1.34
CA LEU A 61 -5.46 5.14 0.04
C LEU A 61 -4.42 6.26 0.07
N THR A 62 -4.65 7.30 0.86
CA THR A 62 -3.69 8.39 1.05
C THR A 62 -2.42 7.92 1.77
N CYS A 63 -2.58 7.18 2.88
CA CYS A 63 -1.45 6.60 3.62
C CYS A 63 -0.67 5.59 2.77
N LYS A 64 -1.38 4.71 2.05
CA LYS A 64 -0.80 3.73 1.13
C LYS A 64 -0.02 4.41 0.01
N ALA A 65 -0.58 5.47 -0.59
CA ALA A 65 0.06 6.21 -1.66
C ALA A 65 1.36 6.87 -1.19
N ALA A 66 1.36 7.47 -0.01
CA ALA A 66 2.57 8.05 0.57
C ALA A 66 3.68 7.01 0.76
N ALA A 67 3.36 5.85 1.37
CA ALA A 67 4.33 4.78 1.60
C ALA A 67 4.87 4.21 0.28
N HIS A 68 4.00 3.95 -0.71
CA HIS A 68 4.40 3.49 -2.03
C HIS A 68 5.35 4.48 -2.72
N THR A 69 4.96 5.77 -2.72
CA THR A 69 5.73 6.82 -3.40
C THR A 69 7.10 7.02 -2.75
N MET A 70 7.21 6.95 -1.42
CA MET A 70 8.51 7.00 -0.74
C MET A 70 9.45 5.88 -1.21
N VAL A 71 8.95 4.64 -1.33
CA VAL A 71 9.76 3.51 -1.84
C VAL A 71 10.16 3.75 -3.30
N ALA A 72 9.23 4.15 -4.15
CA ALA A 72 9.50 4.43 -5.57
C ALA A 72 10.54 5.53 -5.74
N THR A 73 10.39 6.64 -5.00
CA THR A 73 11.32 7.78 -5.04
C THR A 73 12.72 7.40 -4.55
N LEU A 74 12.83 6.57 -3.50
CA LEU A 74 14.12 6.06 -3.05
C LEU A 74 14.81 5.23 -4.13
N LEU A 75 14.10 4.33 -4.78
CA LEU A 75 14.66 3.51 -5.86
C LEU A 75 15.10 4.36 -7.04
N GLU A 76 14.29 5.35 -7.42
CA GLU A 76 14.62 6.32 -8.47
C GLU A 76 15.87 7.14 -8.13
N SER A 77 16.01 7.59 -6.87
CA SER A 77 17.14 8.42 -6.42
C SER A 77 18.49 7.70 -6.50
N VAL A 78 18.49 6.37 -6.46
CA VAL A 78 19.69 5.53 -6.57
C VAL A 78 19.75 4.76 -7.91
N ASN A 79 18.82 5.05 -8.84
CA ASN A 79 18.71 4.42 -10.15
C ASN A 79 18.64 2.88 -10.09
N VAL A 80 17.86 2.35 -9.14
CA VAL A 80 17.63 0.92 -8.95
C VAL A 80 16.21 0.58 -9.37
N SER A 81 16.04 -0.41 -10.25
CA SER A 81 14.72 -0.89 -10.63
C SER A 81 14.14 -1.84 -9.56
N PRO A 82 12.80 -1.95 -9.43
CA PRO A 82 12.20 -2.90 -8.50
C PRO A 82 12.64 -4.36 -8.72
N SER A 83 12.96 -4.76 -9.95
CA SER A 83 13.43 -6.11 -10.27
C SER A 83 14.79 -6.44 -9.68
N GLU A 84 15.64 -5.43 -9.46
CA GLU A 84 16.99 -5.55 -8.91
C GLU A 84 17.00 -5.66 -7.37
N ILE A 85 15.86 -5.44 -6.69
CA ILE A 85 15.76 -5.61 -5.24
C ILE A 85 16.07 -7.05 -4.87
N GLY A 86 17.15 -7.26 -4.12
CA GLY A 86 17.55 -8.57 -3.61
C GLY A 86 16.71 -9.00 -2.40
N ALA A 87 16.44 -8.06 -1.48
CA ALA A 87 15.61 -8.30 -0.29
C ALA A 87 14.84 -7.03 0.07
N PHE A 88 13.59 -7.19 0.50
CA PHE A 88 12.71 -6.14 1.00
C PHE A 88 12.42 -6.40 2.49
N TYR A 89 13.01 -5.58 3.36
CA TYR A 89 12.89 -5.77 4.80
C TYR A 89 11.70 -5.00 5.36
N LEU A 90 10.83 -5.71 6.09
CA LEU A 90 9.67 -5.17 6.77
C LEU A 90 9.92 -5.16 8.28
N ALA A 91 9.92 -3.99 8.89
CA ALA A 91 10.16 -3.82 10.31
C ALA A 91 9.01 -3.09 11.00
N GLY A 92 8.91 -3.25 12.32
CA GLY A 92 7.89 -2.63 13.15
C GLY A 92 6.56 -3.38 13.17
N GLY A 93 5.59 -2.82 13.88
CA GLY A 93 4.28 -3.45 14.09
C GLY A 93 3.53 -3.71 12.79
N PHE A 94 3.50 -2.75 11.88
CA PHE A 94 2.84 -2.89 10.58
C PHE A 94 3.48 -4.01 9.74
N GLY A 95 4.81 -4.07 9.67
CA GLY A 95 5.51 -5.13 8.94
C GLY A 95 5.25 -6.54 9.48
N THR A 96 4.95 -6.66 10.78
CA THR A 96 4.70 -7.94 11.43
C THR A 96 3.26 -8.42 11.27
N HIS A 97 2.28 -7.50 11.22
CA HIS A 97 0.85 -7.84 11.29
C HIS A 97 0.14 -7.73 9.94
N TYR A 98 0.74 -7.12 8.93
CA TYR A 98 0.12 -7.06 7.61
C TYR A 98 0.24 -8.40 6.89
N ASP A 99 -0.89 -8.84 6.34
CA ASP A 99 -0.88 -9.91 5.35
C ASP A 99 -0.19 -9.43 4.06
N LEU A 100 0.90 -10.12 3.69
CA LEU A 100 1.75 -9.73 2.58
C LEU A 100 0.98 -9.68 1.25
N GLU A 101 0.12 -10.68 1.00
CA GLU A 101 -0.67 -10.74 -0.23
C GLU A 101 -1.69 -9.59 -0.30
N SER A 102 -2.31 -9.24 0.81
CA SER A 102 -3.20 -8.09 0.90
C SER A 102 -2.46 -6.78 0.67
N ALA A 103 -1.27 -6.61 1.26
CA ALA A 103 -0.45 -5.42 1.11
C ALA A 103 0.00 -5.21 -0.35
N ILE A 104 0.39 -6.27 -1.05
CA ILE A 104 0.73 -6.22 -2.48
C ILE A 104 -0.54 -5.96 -3.31
N THR A 105 -1.67 -6.61 -2.97
CA THR A 105 -2.94 -6.46 -3.69
C THR A 105 -3.44 -5.03 -3.69
N VAL A 106 -3.27 -4.31 -2.59
CA VAL A 106 -3.64 -2.88 -2.53
C VAL A 106 -2.56 -1.95 -3.08
N GLY A 107 -1.38 -2.46 -3.41
CA GLY A 107 -0.26 -1.68 -3.92
C GLY A 107 0.51 -0.91 -2.84
N LEU A 108 0.46 -1.36 -1.58
CA LEU A 108 1.27 -0.82 -0.49
C LEU A 108 2.75 -1.21 -0.67
N TYR A 109 3.00 -2.48 -1.04
CA TYR A 109 4.33 -3.00 -1.34
C TYR A 109 4.45 -3.33 -2.83
N PRO A 110 5.67 -3.28 -3.40
CA PRO A 110 5.90 -3.68 -4.79
C PRO A 110 5.59 -5.16 -5.02
N ASP A 111 5.18 -5.51 -6.24
CA ASP A 111 4.86 -6.89 -6.61
C ASP A 111 6.15 -7.68 -6.92
N LEU A 112 6.86 -8.06 -5.85
CA LEU A 112 8.09 -8.85 -5.90
C LEU A 112 7.82 -10.32 -5.60
N PRO A 113 8.73 -11.24 -5.97
CA PRO A 113 8.73 -12.62 -5.47
C PRO A 113 8.68 -12.64 -3.94
N ARG A 114 7.79 -13.47 -3.37
CA ARG A 114 7.46 -13.44 -1.93
C ARG A 114 8.65 -13.79 -1.03
N GLU A 115 9.57 -14.59 -1.53
CA GLU A 115 10.82 -14.97 -0.86
C GLU A 115 11.79 -13.79 -0.62
N LYS A 116 11.62 -12.70 -1.37
CA LYS A 116 12.40 -11.45 -1.17
C LYS A 116 11.95 -10.66 0.06
N PHE A 117 10.75 -10.88 0.56
CA PHE A 117 10.25 -10.18 1.75
C PHE A 117 10.78 -10.83 3.03
N LYS A 118 11.36 -10.02 3.91
CA LYS A 118 11.94 -10.45 5.19
C LYS A 118 11.33 -9.65 6.33
N ILE A 119 10.55 -10.32 7.17
CA ILE A 119 9.89 -9.70 8.34
C ILE A 119 10.89 -9.70 9.50
N LEU A 120 11.25 -8.51 9.99
CA LEU A 120 12.24 -8.32 11.06
C LEU A 120 11.62 -8.12 12.45
N GLY A 121 10.30 -7.96 12.54
CA GLY A 121 9.64 -7.64 13.81
C GLY A 121 10.06 -6.26 14.33
N ASN A 122 10.17 -6.10 15.66
CA ASN A 122 10.56 -4.84 16.28
C ASN A 122 12.08 -4.63 16.22
N SER A 123 12.58 -4.20 15.08
CA SER A 123 14.01 -3.98 14.84
C SER A 123 14.58 -2.81 15.65
N SER A 124 13.74 -1.80 15.99
CA SER A 124 14.17 -0.67 16.85
C SER A 124 14.51 -1.14 18.25
N LEU A 125 13.65 -1.97 18.85
CA LEU A 125 13.89 -2.56 20.17
C LEU A 125 15.10 -3.51 20.14
N ALA A 126 15.24 -4.33 19.09
CA ALA A 126 16.37 -5.22 18.92
C ALA A 126 17.69 -4.44 18.81
N GLY A 127 17.71 -3.34 18.06
CA GLY A 127 18.86 -2.45 17.94
C GLY A 127 19.23 -1.78 19.25
N ALA A 128 18.24 -1.22 19.98
CA ALA A 128 18.45 -0.62 21.29
C ALA A 128 19.03 -1.62 22.31
N LYS A 129 18.46 -2.83 22.35
CA LYS A 129 18.96 -3.92 23.21
C LYS A 129 20.41 -4.26 22.87
N ARG A 130 20.76 -4.34 21.60
CA ARG A 130 22.13 -4.64 21.17
C ARG A 130 23.12 -3.55 21.59
N LEU A 131 22.74 -2.27 21.45
CA LEU A 131 23.57 -1.13 21.89
C LEU A 131 23.81 -1.10 23.41
N LEU A 132 22.85 -1.60 24.20
CA LEU A 132 23.00 -1.71 25.66
C LEU A 132 23.94 -2.85 26.06
N LEU A 133 23.94 -3.97 25.32
CA LEU A 133 24.67 -5.19 25.68
C LEU A 133 26.06 -5.27 25.06
N ASP A 134 26.33 -4.50 24.00
CA ASP A 134 27.60 -4.58 23.24
C ASP A 134 28.14 -3.17 22.99
N THR A 135 29.23 -2.83 23.73
CA THR A 135 29.89 -1.53 23.61
C THR A 135 30.52 -1.29 22.23
N GLY A 136 30.91 -2.37 21.51
CA GLY A 136 31.49 -2.27 20.17
C GLY A 136 30.45 -1.83 19.10
N CYS A 137 29.16 -2.00 19.39
CA CYS A 137 28.09 -1.56 18.48
C CYS A 137 28.02 -0.04 18.30
N ARG A 138 28.55 0.76 19.23
CA ARG A 138 28.56 2.24 19.11
C ARG A 138 29.40 2.70 17.92
N ALA A 139 30.61 2.21 17.78
CA ALA A 139 31.48 2.57 16.66
C ALA A 139 30.85 2.18 15.31
N ARG A 140 30.19 1.01 15.25
CA ARG A 140 29.46 0.56 14.05
C ARG A 140 28.26 1.44 13.74
N LEU A 141 27.53 1.89 14.76
CA LEU A 141 26.40 2.83 14.58
C LEU A 141 26.89 4.16 14.00
N ASP A 142 28.01 4.69 14.50
CA ASP A 142 28.61 5.95 14.01
C ASP A 142 29.05 5.81 12.54
N GLN A 143 29.62 4.67 12.15
CA GLN A 143 29.92 4.37 10.74
C GLN A 143 28.67 4.36 9.88
N ILE A 144 27.58 3.70 10.32
CA ILE A 144 26.29 3.65 9.59
C ILE A 144 25.72 5.06 9.45
N ARG A 145 25.75 5.87 10.53
CA ARG A 145 25.25 7.25 10.49
C ARG A 145 26.05 8.15 9.54
N ALA A 146 27.35 7.94 9.44
CA ALA A 146 28.19 8.68 8.50
C ALA A 146 27.91 8.35 7.03
N LEU A 147 27.38 7.16 6.74
CA LEU A 147 26.98 6.72 5.39
C LEU A 147 25.53 7.06 5.06
N ALA A 148 24.69 7.35 6.07
CA ALA A 148 23.27 7.62 5.87
C ALA A 148 23.08 8.97 5.16
N THR A 149 22.33 8.95 4.06
CA THR A 149 21.94 10.15 3.31
C THR A 149 20.46 10.41 3.50
N TYR A 150 20.12 11.66 3.80
CA TYR A 150 18.72 12.09 3.90
C TYR A 150 18.17 12.44 2.52
N VAL A 151 17.00 11.90 2.19
CA VAL A 151 16.27 12.24 0.96
C VAL A 151 15.01 13.00 1.35
N GLN A 152 14.90 14.25 0.90
CA GLN A 152 13.73 15.11 1.15
C GLN A 152 12.71 14.89 0.04
N PHE A 153 11.73 14.02 0.28
CA PHE A 153 10.75 13.60 -0.73
C PHE A 153 9.92 14.77 -1.30
N GLY A 154 9.59 15.78 -0.48
CA GLY A 154 8.79 16.93 -0.91
C GLY A 154 9.47 17.83 -1.96
N GLU A 155 10.79 17.72 -2.13
CA GLU A 155 11.56 18.49 -3.14
C GLU A 155 11.72 17.73 -4.45
N MET A 156 11.26 16.46 -4.52
CA MET A 156 11.36 15.66 -5.74
C MET A 156 10.25 16.05 -6.72
N GLU A 157 10.64 16.43 -7.93
CA GLU A 157 9.77 16.99 -8.97
C GLU A 157 8.52 16.14 -9.26
N LYS A 158 8.67 14.81 -9.27
CA LYS A 158 7.57 13.86 -9.57
C LYS A 158 6.84 13.30 -8.34
N PHE A 159 7.18 13.77 -7.13
CA PHE A 159 6.63 13.15 -5.92
C PHE A 159 5.10 13.23 -5.86
N VAL A 160 4.53 14.40 -6.16
CA VAL A 160 3.07 14.61 -6.13
C VAL A 160 2.36 13.80 -7.21
N GLU A 161 2.90 13.75 -8.42
CA GLU A 161 2.36 12.96 -9.53
C GLU A 161 2.38 11.48 -9.21
N ASN A 162 3.51 10.96 -8.73
CA ASN A 162 3.65 9.58 -8.29
C ASN A 162 2.69 9.23 -7.14
N MET A 163 2.48 10.15 -6.20
CA MET A 163 1.53 9.96 -5.11
C MET A 163 0.09 9.89 -5.60
N GLN A 164 -0.29 10.72 -6.57
CA GLN A 164 -1.63 10.65 -7.18
C GLN A 164 -1.83 9.32 -7.92
N ALA A 165 -0.84 8.87 -8.69
CA ALA A 165 -0.88 7.59 -9.38
C ALA A 165 -0.99 6.41 -8.42
N ALA A 166 -0.30 6.48 -7.28
CA ALA A 166 -0.31 5.46 -6.24
C ALA A 166 -1.58 5.45 -5.39
N ARG A 167 -2.50 6.41 -5.48
CA ARG A 167 -3.80 6.35 -4.78
C ARG A 167 -4.75 5.31 -5.35
N PHE A 168 -4.49 4.79 -6.54
CA PHE A 168 -5.30 3.73 -7.15
C PHE A 168 -4.93 2.34 -6.62
N LEU A 169 -5.86 1.41 -6.69
CA LEU A 169 -5.68 0.01 -6.31
C LEU A 169 -5.37 -0.85 -7.56
N PRO A 170 -4.24 -1.53 -7.63
CA PRO A 170 -3.03 -1.33 -6.82
C PRO A 170 -2.25 -0.06 -7.21
N HIS A 171 -2.36 0.40 -8.45
CA HIS A 171 -1.69 1.55 -9.04
C HIS A 171 -2.36 1.92 -10.36
N THR A 172 -2.23 3.16 -10.86
CA THR A 172 -2.71 3.52 -12.21
C THR A 172 -2.03 2.70 -13.31
N ASP A 173 -0.76 2.39 -13.13
CA ASP A 173 -0.02 1.47 -14.00
C ASP A 173 -0.15 0.03 -13.49
N ALA A 174 -1.10 -0.71 -14.04
CA ALA A 174 -1.38 -2.10 -13.68
C ALA A 174 -0.23 -3.07 -14.03
N SER A 175 0.66 -2.71 -14.95
CA SER A 175 1.79 -3.55 -15.36
C SER A 175 2.80 -3.78 -14.23
N ARG A 176 2.83 -2.87 -13.25
CA ARG A 176 3.65 -2.98 -12.04
C ARG A 176 3.20 -4.10 -11.08
N TYR A 177 1.97 -4.63 -11.27
CA TYR A 177 1.34 -5.61 -10.37
C TYR A 177 0.81 -6.83 -11.10
N PRO A 178 1.68 -7.59 -11.81
CA PRO A 178 1.25 -8.73 -12.63
C PRO A 178 0.57 -9.84 -11.81
N SER A 179 0.99 -10.08 -10.56
CA SER A 179 0.37 -11.10 -9.72
C SER A 179 -1.06 -10.72 -9.32
N VAL A 180 -1.31 -9.43 -9.04
CA VAL A 180 -2.64 -8.91 -8.71
C VAL A 180 -3.56 -8.97 -9.93
N MET A 181 -3.04 -8.60 -11.11
CA MET A 181 -3.80 -8.68 -12.37
C MET A 181 -4.18 -10.12 -12.71
N ARG A 182 -3.31 -11.09 -12.43
CA ARG A 182 -3.63 -12.51 -12.57
C ARG A 182 -4.78 -12.91 -11.64
N ARG A 183 -4.71 -12.59 -10.35
CA ARG A 183 -5.76 -12.89 -9.36
C ARG A 183 -7.12 -12.27 -9.71
N LEU A 184 -7.15 -11.06 -10.26
CA LEU A 184 -8.37 -10.43 -10.76
C LEU A 184 -8.97 -11.24 -11.92
N ARG A 185 -8.15 -11.63 -12.91
CA ARG A 185 -8.61 -12.45 -14.04
C ARG A 185 -9.14 -13.81 -13.60
N GLU A 186 -8.48 -14.48 -12.66
CA GLU A 186 -8.95 -15.76 -12.07
C GLU A 186 -10.32 -15.63 -11.41
N ARG A 187 -10.66 -14.44 -10.89
CA ARG A 187 -11.97 -14.12 -10.32
C ARG A 187 -12.98 -13.56 -11.34
N GLY A 188 -12.65 -13.58 -12.63
CA GLY A 188 -13.51 -13.04 -13.70
C GLY A 188 -13.67 -11.51 -13.65
N LYS A 189 -12.72 -10.80 -13.03
CA LYS A 189 -12.73 -9.34 -12.97
C LYS A 189 -11.77 -8.76 -14.00
N THR A 190 -12.20 -7.67 -14.64
CA THR A 190 -11.36 -6.89 -15.56
C THR A 190 -10.90 -5.62 -14.86
N PHE A 191 -9.62 -5.33 -14.99
CA PHE A 191 -9.09 -4.03 -14.57
C PHE A 191 -9.35 -3.03 -15.70
N PRO A 192 -10.03 -1.90 -15.44
CA PRO A 192 -10.23 -0.90 -16.49
C PRO A 192 -8.86 -0.38 -16.94
N PRO A 193 -8.60 -0.26 -18.27
CA PRO A 193 -7.38 0.35 -18.76
C PRO A 193 -7.29 1.78 -18.21
N GLY A 194 -6.19 2.12 -17.56
CA GLY A 194 -5.94 3.47 -17.10
C GLY A 194 -5.95 4.44 -18.29
N LYS A 195 -6.49 5.65 -18.12
CA LYS A 195 -6.53 6.69 -19.17
C LYS A 195 -5.16 6.96 -19.83
N LEU A 196 -4.06 6.71 -19.11
CA LEU A 196 -2.68 6.87 -19.61
C LEU A 196 -2.22 5.78 -20.60
N ALA A 197 -2.89 4.61 -20.63
CA ALA A 197 -2.56 3.58 -21.63
C ALA A 197 -3.19 3.87 -23.01
N ALA A 198 -4.30 4.61 -23.04
CA ALA A 198 -4.98 4.98 -24.27
C ALA A 198 -4.24 6.06 -25.09
N GLU A 199 -3.48 6.93 -24.42
CA GLU A 199 -2.73 8.00 -25.10
C GLU A 199 -1.42 7.51 -25.76
N ARG A 200 -0.88 6.37 -25.34
CA ARG A 200 0.32 5.77 -25.95
C ARG A 200 0.06 4.86 -27.16
N SER A 201 -1.18 4.43 -27.37
CA SER A 201 -1.55 3.60 -28.52
C SER A 201 -2.09 4.39 -29.71
N GLY A 202 -2.18 5.71 -29.63
CA GLY A 202 -2.68 6.60 -30.66
C GLY A 202 -1.59 7.43 -31.38
N ALA A 203 -0.32 7.10 -31.18
CA ALA A 203 0.82 7.74 -31.85
C ALA A 203 1.62 6.69 -32.65
N ASP A 204 1.01 6.20 -33.72
CA ASP A 204 1.63 5.57 -34.89
C ASP A 204 0.97 6.10 -36.16
#